data_f9b218db8cdb5b76bc01b06aeb5ababd
#
_entry.id   f9b218db8cdb5b76bc01b06aeb5ababd
#
_cell.length_a   1.000
_cell.length_b   1.000
_cell.length_c   1.000
_cell.angle_alpha   90.00
_cell.angle_beta   90.00
_cell.angle_gamma   90.00
#
_symmetry.space_group_name_H-M   'P 1'
#
loop_
_entity.id
_entity.type
_entity.pdbx_description
1 polymer ?
#
loop_
_entity_poly.entity_id
_entity_poly.type
_entity_poly.pdbx_seq_one_letter_code
_entity_poly.pdbx_strand_id
1 'polypeptide(L)'
;MHHQADKVELLEDWNNRFKVSTTDLQYKIERNSTSLINVSRRLDLIPNYKKQFVSFSELSQDLKVIKKNQSAIFLCNDRIVGGVVRDVALRKVSNFLGNKIKSTVDKHYDIIRGKEHGSSGKLVGHGLRKDPLGSFSGSYAFKKVAGKKPSPEEQRIFDRDGDTVAKWLYNNAKTDMPWITNSYEEYKNEVNLDEKQIIGALFCAENYEAVGHSDNDRTDWALGYVYEIGEVKEGHFFYPEFGVAIEMSSNSIWYWLTQAIHGTAKLDLSGGGVRYTAAISLTEKTARAIEREKRKKKE
;
A
#
# COMPACT_ATOMS: atom_id res chain seq x y z
N MET A 1 -16.64 6.20 28.44
CA MET A 1 -15.34 6.25 29.15
C MET A 1 -14.40 5.09 28.81
N HIS A 2 -14.86 3.90 28.42
CA HIS A 2 -13.99 2.77 28.01
C HIS A 2 -13.20 3.02 26.73
N HIS A 3 -13.73 3.77 25.75
CA HIS A 3 -13.05 4.04 24.48
C HIS A 3 -11.80 4.93 24.54
N GLN A 4 -11.56 5.63 25.63
CA GLN A 4 -10.38 6.50 25.79
C GLN A 4 -9.19 5.77 26.42
N ALA A 5 -9.47 4.83 27.33
CA ALA A 5 -8.45 3.99 27.95
C ALA A 5 -7.80 3.03 26.92
N ASP A 6 -8.63 2.37 26.09
CA ASP A 6 -8.15 1.46 25.05
C ASP A 6 -7.26 2.15 24.00
N LYS A 7 -7.51 3.44 23.74
CA LYS A 7 -6.66 4.24 22.81
C LYS A 7 -5.32 4.64 23.42
N VAL A 8 -5.23 4.82 24.71
CA VAL A 8 -3.98 5.17 25.40
C VAL A 8 -3.08 3.93 25.48
N GLU A 9 -3.63 2.78 25.80
CA GLU A 9 -2.91 1.50 25.87
C GLU A 9 -2.40 1.05 24.49
N LEU A 10 -3.19 1.21 23.43
CA LEU A 10 -2.77 1.05 22.05
C LEU A 10 -1.65 2.01 21.64
N LEU A 11 -1.63 3.24 22.16
CA LEU A 11 -0.59 4.23 21.90
C LEU A 11 0.71 3.91 22.63
N GLU A 12 0.68 3.33 23.82
CA GLU A 12 1.88 2.93 24.56
C GLU A 12 2.52 1.67 23.97
N ASP A 13 1.74 0.68 23.56
CA ASP A 13 2.23 -0.52 22.88
C ASP A 13 2.81 -0.17 21.50
N TRP A 14 2.15 0.73 20.79
CA TRP A 14 2.64 1.32 19.54
C TRP A 14 3.98 2.04 19.72
N ASN A 15 4.11 2.70 20.86
CA ASN A 15 5.31 3.43 21.27
C ASN A 15 6.53 2.53 21.47
N ASN A 16 6.37 1.28 21.80
CA ASN A 16 7.47 0.36 22.08
C ASN A 16 7.94 -0.44 20.84
N ARG A 17 7.07 -0.63 19.85
CA ARG A 17 7.33 -1.48 18.68
C ARG A 17 8.23 -0.85 17.60
N PHE A 18 8.26 0.48 17.47
CA PHE A 18 8.83 1.14 16.29
C PHE A 18 10.05 2.03 16.55
N LYS A 19 10.90 1.67 17.50
CA LYS A 19 12.18 2.35 17.69
C LYS A 19 13.13 2.01 16.53
N VAL A 20 13.25 2.91 15.56
CA VAL A 20 14.33 2.83 14.57
C VAL A 20 15.58 3.46 15.17
N SER A 21 16.72 2.79 15.04
CA SER A 21 17.99 3.36 15.48
C SER A 21 18.28 4.63 14.67
N THR A 22 18.64 5.70 15.35
CA THR A 22 19.01 6.97 14.71
C THR A 22 20.16 6.80 13.71
N THR A 23 21.04 5.85 13.95
CA THR A 23 22.21 5.54 13.08
C THR A 23 21.77 4.95 11.73
N ASP A 24 20.81 4.00 11.74
CA ASP A 24 20.26 3.41 10.50
C ASP A 24 19.49 4.43 9.68
N LEU A 25 18.82 5.34 10.37
CA LEU A 25 18.09 6.44 9.73
C LEU A 25 19.04 7.43 9.06
N GLN A 26 20.11 7.85 9.73
CA GLN A 26 21.11 8.78 9.22
C GLN A 26 21.80 8.24 7.96
N TYR A 27 22.22 6.99 7.96
CA TYR A 27 22.84 6.36 6.81
C TYR A 27 21.95 6.38 5.56
N LYS A 28 20.64 6.16 5.74
CA LYS A 28 19.67 6.15 4.63
C LYS A 28 19.34 7.54 4.11
N ILE A 29 19.35 8.55 4.96
CA ILE A 29 19.16 9.95 4.60
C ILE A 29 20.30 10.41 3.69
N GLU A 30 21.54 10.13 4.08
CA GLU A 30 22.74 10.52 3.35
C GLU A 30 22.80 9.85 1.98
N ARG A 31 22.45 8.56 1.90
CA ARG A 31 22.52 7.78 0.65
C ARG A 31 21.48 8.16 -0.40
N ASN A 32 20.29 8.58 0.01
CA ASN A 32 19.15 8.77 -0.89
C ASN A 32 18.68 10.24 -1.00
N SER A 33 19.43 11.21 -0.47
CA SER A 33 18.99 12.61 -0.40
C SER A 33 17.57 12.76 0.17
N THR A 34 17.26 11.94 1.18
CA THR A 34 15.92 11.87 1.76
C THR A 34 15.79 12.87 2.89
N SER A 35 14.74 13.67 2.87
CA SER A 35 14.45 14.64 3.92
C SER A 35 13.73 13.97 5.09
N LEU A 36 14.16 14.26 6.32
CA LEU A 36 13.37 13.98 7.51
C LEU A 36 12.35 15.09 7.71
N ILE A 37 11.08 14.71 7.85
CA ILE A 37 9.99 15.64 8.07
C ILE A 37 9.32 15.28 9.41
N ASN A 38 9.54 16.15 10.40
CA ASN A 38 8.79 16.05 11.65
C ASN A 38 7.34 16.43 11.40
N VAL A 39 6.45 15.56 11.79
CA VAL A 39 5.00 15.73 11.72
C VAL A 39 4.40 15.60 13.11
N SER A 40 3.25 16.20 13.30
CA SER A 40 2.45 16.03 14.50
C SER A 40 1.15 15.32 14.17
N ARG A 41 0.58 14.61 15.13
CA ARG A 41 -0.70 13.96 14.95
C ARG A 41 -1.83 14.99 14.89
N ARG A 42 -2.53 15.05 13.77
CA ARG A 42 -3.58 16.02 13.45
C ARG A 42 -4.97 15.35 13.46
N LEU A 43 -5.42 14.94 14.65
CA LEU A 43 -6.73 14.30 14.81
C LEU A 43 -7.90 15.23 14.44
N ASP A 44 -7.66 16.53 14.50
CA ASP A 44 -8.59 17.58 14.07
C ASP A 44 -8.92 17.54 12.57
N LEU A 45 -8.00 17.06 11.74
CA LEU A 45 -8.20 16.95 10.29
C LEU A 45 -8.98 15.71 9.86
N ILE A 46 -9.01 14.66 10.68
CA ILE A 46 -9.63 13.38 10.31
C ILE A 46 -11.09 13.54 9.84
N PRO A 47 -11.97 14.32 10.53
CA PRO A 47 -13.36 14.47 10.09
C PRO A 47 -13.51 15.03 8.67
N ASN A 48 -12.59 15.90 8.23
CA ASN A 48 -12.65 16.56 6.93
C ASN A 48 -12.33 15.59 5.78
N TYR A 49 -11.60 14.51 6.05
CA TYR A 49 -11.09 13.61 5.03
C TYR A 49 -11.70 12.22 5.06
N LYS A 50 -12.19 11.76 6.20
CA LYS A 50 -12.75 10.43 6.37
C LYS A 50 -14.03 10.26 5.55
N LYS A 51 -14.05 9.24 4.67
CA LYS A 51 -15.17 8.91 3.78
C LYS A 51 -15.52 9.99 2.75
N GLN A 52 -14.57 10.86 2.42
CA GLN A 52 -14.76 11.90 1.42
C GLN A 52 -13.77 11.76 0.27
N PHE A 53 -14.24 11.98 -0.97
CA PHE A 53 -13.39 12.20 -2.12
C PHE A 53 -12.92 13.64 -2.13
N VAL A 54 -11.63 13.86 -2.06
CA VAL A 54 -11.02 15.19 -1.96
C VAL A 54 -10.27 15.55 -3.25
N SER A 55 -10.23 16.83 -3.57
CA SER A 55 -9.43 17.42 -4.64
C SER A 55 -8.08 17.90 -4.10
N PHE A 56 -7.13 18.18 -5.00
CA PHE A 56 -5.86 18.78 -4.60
C PHE A 56 -6.01 20.15 -3.94
N SER A 57 -6.95 20.97 -4.41
CA SER A 57 -7.20 22.29 -3.82
C SER A 57 -7.64 22.22 -2.36
N GLU A 58 -8.41 21.19 -1.99
CA GLU A 58 -8.80 20.95 -0.61
C GLU A 58 -7.61 20.45 0.23
N LEU A 59 -6.81 19.52 -0.32
CA LEU A 59 -5.62 19.00 0.38
C LEU A 59 -4.60 20.09 0.68
N SER A 60 -4.33 20.97 -0.29
CA SER A 60 -3.25 21.96 -0.20
C SER A 60 -3.51 23.07 0.82
N GLN A 61 -4.72 23.21 1.33
CA GLN A 61 -5.08 24.16 2.39
C GLN A 61 -4.62 23.67 3.77
N ASP A 62 -4.73 22.37 4.01
CA ASP A 62 -4.57 21.79 5.34
C ASP A 62 -3.29 20.93 5.49
N LEU A 63 -2.81 20.37 4.38
CA LEU A 63 -1.74 19.37 4.39
C LEU A 63 -0.45 19.90 3.77
N LYS A 64 0.68 19.53 4.37
CA LYS A 64 2.00 19.75 3.78
C LYS A 64 2.20 18.82 2.59
N VAL A 65 2.36 19.40 1.40
CA VAL A 65 2.54 18.62 0.16
C VAL A 65 4.01 18.25 -0.04
N ILE A 66 4.29 16.96 -0.16
CA ILE A 66 5.60 16.41 -0.53
C ILE A 66 5.65 16.31 -2.04
N LYS A 67 6.52 17.09 -2.65
CA LYS A 67 6.60 17.23 -4.12
C LYS A 67 7.16 15.97 -4.80
N LYS A 68 6.83 15.78 -6.08
CA LYS A 68 7.24 14.61 -6.88
C LYS A 68 8.76 14.41 -7.02
N ASN A 69 9.56 15.41 -6.77
CA ASN A 69 11.04 15.35 -6.78
C ASN A 69 11.66 15.24 -5.37
N GLN A 70 10.85 15.04 -4.34
CA GLN A 70 11.29 15.00 -2.95
C GLN A 70 11.06 13.61 -2.36
N SER A 71 12.12 12.95 -1.90
CA SER A 71 12.02 11.82 -0.98
C SER A 71 11.89 12.31 0.45
N ALA A 72 11.06 11.65 1.25
CA ALA A 72 10.79 12.06 2.63
C ALA A 72 10.46 10.87 3.53
N ILE A 73 10.92 10.94 4.78
CA ILE A 73 10.50 10.06 5.87
C ILE A 73 9.74 10.93 6.88
N PHE A 74 8.56 10.52 7.28
CA PHE A 74 7.72 11.24 8.23
C PHE A 74 7.97 10.71 9.63
N LEU A 75 8.33 11.59 10.54
CA LEU A 75 8.59 11.29 11.95
C LEU A 75 7.52 11.96 12.82
N CYS A 76 6.89 11.18 13.66
CA CYS A 76 6.00 11.68 14.72
C CYS A 76 6.51 11.17 16.07
N ASN A 77 6.94 12.09 16.96
CA ASN A 77 7.57 11.76 18.23
C ASN A 77 8.73 10.75 18.06
N ASP A 78 9.68 11.09 17.16
CA ASP A 78 10.86 10.29 16.82
C ASP A 78 10.59 8.89 16.25
N ARG A 79 9.40 8.68 15.68
CA ARG A 79 8.99 7.42 15.07
C ARG A 79 8.61 7.62 13.63
N ILE A 80 8.98 6.66 12.81
CA ILE A 80 8.55 6.65 11.42
C ILE A 80 7.06 6.31 11.39
N VAL A 81 6.30 7.18 10.70
CA VAL A 81 4.86 7.01 10.49
C VAL A 81 4.48 6.88 9.02
N GLY A 82 5.41 7.08 8.11
CA GLY A 82 5.21 6.99 6.68
C GLY A 82 6.38 7.58 5.91
N GLY A 83 6.26 7.58 4.59
CA GLY A 83 7.25 8.21 3.74
C GLY A 83 7.11 7.89 2.26
N VAL A 84 8.01 8.48 1.49
CA VAL A 84 8.14 8.24 0.05
C VAL A 84 9.60 8.28 -0.36
N VAL A 85 10.01 7.29 -1.16
CA VAL A 85 11.34 7.22 -1.78
C VAL A 85 11.17 7.33 -3.28
N ARG A 86 11.91 8.24 -3.90
CA ARG A 86 11.87 8.50 -5.34
C ARG A 86 13.01 7.79 -6.05
N ASP A 87 12.85 7.59 -7.36
CA ASP A 87 13.89 7.03 -8.24
C ASP A 87 14.46 5.70 -7.75
N VAL A 88 13.56 4.84 -7.23
CA VAL A 88 13.92 3.56 -6.59
C VAL A 88 14.48 2.51 -7.57
N ALA A 89 14.34 2.73 -8.88
CA ALA A 89 14.80 1.81 -9.90
C ALA A 89 15.37 2.53 -11.13
N LEU A 90 16.26 1.86 -11.85
CA LEU A 90 16.66 2.32 -13.17
C LEU A 90 15.45 2.39 -14.10
N ARG A 91 15.38 3.34 -15.02
CA ARG A 91 14.26 3.56 -15.94
C ARG A 91 13.79 2.30 -16.66
N LYS A 92 14.73 1.44 -17.11
CA LYS A 92 14.37 0.16 -17.75
C LYS A 92 13.65 -0.80 -16.81
N VAL A 93 14.01 -0.81 -15.54
CA VAL A 93 13.37 -1.65 -14.51
C VAL A 93 12.00 -1.08 -14.16
N SER A 94 11.91 0.24 -13.98
CA SER A 94 10.64 0.93 -13.75
C SER A 94 9.63 0.66 -14.88
N ASN A 95 10.04 0.79 -16.13
CA ASN A 95 9.20 0.46 -17.30
C ASN A 95 8.79 -1.01 -17.31
N PHE A 96 9.70 -1.92 -16.99
CA PHE A 96 9.39 -3.35 -16.90
C PHE A 96 8.32 -3.64 -15.85
N LEU A 97 8.48 -3.08 -14.64
CA LEU A 97 7.51 -3.24 -13.56
C LEU A 97 6.16 -2.62 -13.92
N GLY A 98 6.17 -1.40 -14.46
CA GLY A 98 4.96 -0.72 -14.90
C GLY A 98 4.18 -1.54 -15.93
N ASN A 99 4.87 -2.15 -16.89
CA ASN A 99 4.24 -3.04 -17.87
C ASN A 99 3.66 -4.32 -17.21
N LYS A 100 4.28 -4.84 -16.15
CA LYS A 100 3.73 -5.97 -15.39
C LYS A 100 2.47 -5.58 -14.62
N ILE A 101 2.48 -4.42 -13.96
CA ILE A 101 1.29 -3.89 -13.26
C ILE A 101 0.17 -3.68 -14.27
N LYS A 102 0.44 -2.98 -15.38
CA LYS A 102 -0.51 -2.78 -16.48
C LYS A 102 -1.08 -4.11 -16.97
N SER A 103 -0.22 -5.08 -17.29
CA SER A 103 -0.63 -6.42 -17.73
C SER A 103 -1.55 -7.12 -16.73
N THR A 104 -1.27 -6.97 -15.43
CA THR A 104 -2.11 -7.53 -14.36
C THR A 104 -3.48 -6.89 -14.34
N VAL A 105 -3.56 -5.55 -14.50
CA VAL A 105 -4.83 -4.82 -14.51
C VAL A 105 -5.63 -5.07 -15.77
N ASP A 106 -4.99 -5.02 -16.96
CA ASP A 106 -5.67 -5.17 -18.26
C ASP A 106 -6.27 -6.56 -18.47
N LYS A 107 -5.67 -7.59 -17.87
CA LYS A 107 -6.17 -8.98 -17.97
C LYS A 107 -7.33 -9.26 -17.03
N HIS A 108 -7.54 -8.42 -16.05
CA HIS A 108 -8.68 -8.54 -15.14
C HIS A 108 -9.89 -7.81 -15.72
N TYR A 109 -10.93 -8.58 -15.96
CA TYR A 109 -12.22 -8.04 -16.31
C TYR A 109 -12.85 -7.35 -15.08
N ASP A 110 -13.05 -6.05 -15.23
CA ASP A 110 -13.96 -5.21 -14.42
C ASP A 110 -14.05 -5.42 -12.92
N ILE A 111 -13.04 -5.01 -12.20
CA ILE A 111 -13.32 -4.46 -10.87
C ILE A 111 -13.22 -2.93 -11.00
N ILE A 112 -14.14 -2.34 -11.75
CA ILE A 112 -14.44 -0.92 -11.61
C ILE A 112 -15.07 -0.79 -10.22
N ARG A 113 -14.36 -0.15 -9.32
CA ARG A 113 -14.96 0.19 -8.04
C ARG A 113 -15.80 1.44 -8.24
N GLY A 114 -17.09 1.34 -7.92
CA GLY A 114 -18.00 2.47 -7.97
C GLY A 114 -17.75 3.43 -6.80
N LYS A 115 -18.04 4.71 -7.00
CA LYS A 115 -17.93 5.73 -5.94
C LYS A 115 -18.77 5.40 -4.70
N GLU A 116 -19.83 4.61 -4.85
CA GLU A 116 -20.65 4.09 -3.75
C GLU A 116 -19.86 3.20 -2.78
N HIS A 117 -18.75 2.62 -3.22
CA HIS A 117 -17.84 1.84 -2.39
C HIS A 117 -16.67 2.66 -1.83
N GLY A 118 -16.70 4.00 -1.98
CA GLY A 118 -15.66 4.88 -1.49
C GLY A 118 -14.34 4.81 -2.30
N SER A 119 -14.37 4.28 -3.52
CA SER A 119 -13.22 4.26 -4.42
C SER A 119 -13.65 4.28 -5.88
N SER A 120 -12.76 4.69 -6.78
CA SER A 120 -12.96 4.65 -8.23
C SER A 120 -11.71 4.13 -8.94
N GLY A 121 -11.81 3.89 -10.25
CA GLY A 121 -10.75 3.27 -11.03
C GLY A 121 -10.80 1.74 -10.98
N LYS A 122 -9.78 1.08 -11.55
CA LYS A 122 -9.68 -0.38 -11.55
C LYS A 122 -8.78 -0.82 -10.39
N LEU A 123 -9.15 -1.92 -9.74
CA LEU A 123 -8.35 -2.53 -8.67
C LEU A 123 -8.38 -4.06 -8.79
N VAL A 124 -7.22 -4.66 -8.87
CA VAL A 124 -7.04 -6.11 -9.07
C VAL A 124 -6.17 -6.67 -7.96
N GLY A 125 -6.66 -7.69 -7.28
CA GLY A 125 -5.88 -8.42 -6.27
C GLY A 125 -5.11 -9.59 -6.89
N HIS A 126 -3.89 -9.83 -6.41
CA HIS A 126 -3.05 -10.98 -6.68
C HIS A 126 -2.47 -11.53 -5.37
N GLY A 127 -2.20 -12.84 -5.31
CA GLY A 127 -1.66 -13.50 -4.11
C GLY A 127 -2.73 -14.00 -3.14
N LEU A 128 -2.41 -14.02 -1.86
CA LEU A 128 -3.26 -14.64 -0.84
C LEU A 128 -4.49 -13.79 -0.51
N ARG A 129 -5.60 -14.47 -0.29
CA ARG A 129 -6.86 -13.89 0.18
C ARG A 129 -7.63 -14.87 1.05
N LYS A 130 -8.58 -14.39 1.83
CA LYS A 130 -9.62 -15.27 2.37
C LYS A 130 -10.50 -15.80 1.22
N ASP A 131 -10.75 -17.10 1.18
CA ASP A 131 -11.72 -17.66 0.24
C ASP A 131 -13.10 -17.01 0.45
N PRO A 132 -13.76 -16.50 -0.60
CA PRO A 132 -15.08 -15.90 -0.50
C PRO A 132 -16.16 -16.86 0.05
N LEU A 133 -16.05 -18.12 -0.28
CA LEU A 133 -17.02 -19.17 0.09
C LEU A 133 -16.59 -20.01 1.29
N GLY A 134 -15.37 -19.84 1.76
CA GLY A 134 -14.77 -20.65 2.82
C GLY A 134 -14.22 -19.86 3.99
N SER A 135 -13.71 -20.60 4.96
CA SER A 135 -13.05 -20.07 6.16
C SER A 135 -11.52 -20.08 6.04
N PHE A 136 -10.97 -20.63 4.97
CA PHE A 136 -9.55 -20.85 4.76
C PHE A 136 -8.93 -19.83 3.80
N SER A 137 -7.62 -19.87 3.70
CA SER A 137 -6.90 -19.06 2.73
C SER A 137 -7.08 -19.63 1.32
N GLY A 138 -7.08 -18.73 0.35
CA GLY A 138 -7.12 -19.04 -1.06
C GLY A 138 -6.25 -18.02 -1.82
N SER A 139 -6.26 -18.11 -3.14
CA SER A 139 -5.56 -17.14 -3.99
C SER A 139 -6.55 -16.35 -4.82
N TYR A 140 -6.17 -15.12 -5.17
CA TYR A 140 -6.86 -14.39 -6.21
C TYR A 140 -6.68 -15.13 -7.53
N ALA A 141 -7.78 -15.32 -8.25
CA ALA A 141 -7.76 -15.92 -9.57
C ALA A 141 -7.96 -14.83 -10.63
N PHE A 142 -7.28 -15.00 -11.75
CA PHE A 142 -7.56 -14.21 -12.95
C PHE A 142 -9.04 -14.42 -13.33
N LYS A 143 -9.76 -13.32 -13.57
CA LYS A 143 -11.16 -13.38 -14.05
C LYS A 143 -11.24 -12.83 -15.44
N LYS A 144 -11.54 -13.68 -16.40
CA LYS A 144 -11.92 -13.30 -17.75
C LYS A 144 -13.41 -12.98 -17.81
N VAL A 145 -13.81 -12.21 -18.84
CA VAL A 145 -15.20 -11.83 -19.13
C VAL A 145 -16.24 -12.83 -18.67
N ALA A 146 -17.35 -12.34 -18.12
CA ALA A 146 -18.46 -13.07 -17.52
C ALA A 146 -18.56 -14.55 -17.90
N GLY A 147 -18.32 -15.44 -16.91
CA GLY A 147 -18.56 -16.87 -17.02
C GLY A 147 -17.43 -17.71 -17.66
N LYS A 148 -16.37 -17.15 -18.20
CA LYS A 148 -15.25 -17.93 -18.74
C LYS A 148 -14.09 -18.01 -17.74
N LYS A 149 -13.70 -19.22 -17.37
CA LYS A 149 -12.48 -19.47 -16.62
C LYS A 149 -11.27 -19.11 -17.52
N PRO A 150 -10.18 -18.54 -16.96
CA PRO A 150 -8.95 -18.34 -17.70
C PRO A 150 -8.39 -19.70 -18.13
N SER A 151 -7.67 -19.71 -19.24
CA SER A 151 -6.83 -20.87 -19.58
C SER A 151 -5.71 -21.03 -18.54
N PRO A 152 -5.13 -22.22 -18.38
CA PRO A 152 -3.97 -22.42 -17.49
C PRO A 152 -2.81 -21.48 -17.81
N GLU A 153 -2.57 -21.20 -19.09
CA GLU A 153 -1.51 -20.29 -19.51
C GLU A 153 -1.80 -18.83 -19.14
N GLU A 154 -3.03 -18.36 -19.29
CA GLU A 154 -3.44 -17.02 -18.88
C GLU A 154 -3.31 -16.84 -17.35
N GLN A 155 -3.70 -17.86 -16.58
CA GLN A 155 -3.52 -17.86 -15.13
C GLN A 155 -2.02 -17.83 -14.77
N ARG A 156 -1.20 -18.65 -15.42
CA ARG A 156 0.25 -18.68 -15.19
C ARG A 156 0.92 -17.35 -15.49
N ILE A 157 0.51 -16.66 -16.56
CA ILE A 157 1.04 -15.33 -16.89
C ILE A 157 0.63 -14.31 -15.82
N PHE A 158 -0.63 -14.33 -15.39
CA PHE A 158 -1.14 -13.46 -14.33
C PHE A 158 -0.36 -13.66 -13.04
N ASP A 159 -0.19 -14.89 -12.62
CA ASP A 159 0.53 -15.24 -11.38
C ASP A 159 1.99 -14.79 -11.46
N ARG A 160 2.67 -15.08 -12.57
CA ARG A 160 4.05 -14.67 -12.81
C ARG A 160 4.22 -13.15 -12.79
N ASP A 161 3.32 -12.41 -13.42
CA ASP A 161 3.43 -10.96 -13.54
C ASP A 161 3.20 -10.30 -12.15
N GLY A 162 2.19 -10.74 -11.42
CA GLY A 162 1.95 -10.28 -10.05
C GLY A 162 3.07 -10.64 -9.09
N ASP A 163 3.53 -11.88 -9.11
CA ASP A 163 4.66 -12.34 -8.30
C ASP A 163 5.93 -11.52 -8.55
N THR A 164 6.20 -11.19 -9.82
CA THR A 164 7.37 -10.39 -10.18
C THR A 164 7.33 -9.02 -9.52
N VAL A 165 6.19 -8.34 -9.58
CA VAL A 165 6.01 -7.01 -8.96
C VAL A 165 6.10 -7.11 -7.44
N ALA A 166 5.39 -8.07 -6.85
CA ALA A 166 5.34 -8.24 -5.41
C ALA A 166 6.73 -8.57 -4.83
N LYS A 167 7.49 -9.49 -5.46
CA LYS A 167 8.86 -9.85 -5.04
C LYS A 167 9.82 -8.68 -5.15
N TRP A 168 9.73 -7.93 -6.25
CA TRP A 168 10.58 -6.76 -6.42
C TRP A 168 10.30 -5.72 -5.35
N LEU A 169 9.04 -5.37 -5.13
CA LEU A 169 8.63 -4.36 -4.16
C LEU A 169 9.04 -4.77 -2.73
N TYR A 170 8.78 -6.02 -2.37
CA TYR A 170 9.14 -6.56 -1.06
C TYR A 170 10.66 -6.56 -0.82
N ASN A 171 11.45 -7.02 -1.81
CA ASN A 171 12.90 -7.08 -1.68
C ASN A 171 13.53 -5.69 -1.57
N ASN A 172 13.02 -4.70 -2.29
CA ASN A 172 13.47 -3.32 -2.14
C ASN A 172 13.13 -2.78 -0.74
N ALA A 173 11.91 -3.04 -0.26
CA ALA A 173 11.54 -2.66 1.10
C ALA A 173 12.42 -3.36 2.16
N LYS A 174 12.73 -4.64 1.99
CA LYS A 174 13.60 -5.38 2.90
C LYS A 174 15.00 -4.79 3.00
N THR A 175 15.52 -4.29 1.89
CA THR A 175 16.84 -3.65 1.84
C THR A 175 16.83 -2.23 2.40
N ASP A 176 15.88 -1.42 1.96
CA ASP A 176 15.89 0.02 2.23
C ASP A 176 15.00 0.45 3.40
N MET A 177 13.98 -0.34 3.73
CA MET A 177 12.96 -0.05 4.74
C MET A 177 12.64 -1.30 5.59
N PRO A 178 13.63 -1.92 6.26
CA PRO A 178 13.43 -3.21 6.95
C PRO A 178 12.34 -3.16 8.02
N TRP A 179 12.08 -2.01 8.65
CA TRP A 179 10.99 -1.86 9.61
C TRP A 179 9.61 -2.18 9.02
N ILE A 180 9.42 -1.99 7.70
CA ILE A 180 8.17 -2.34 7.03
C ILE A 180 8.06 -3.86 6.91
N THR A 181 9.12 -4.50 6.42
CA THR A 181 9.10 -5.95 6.16
C THR A 181 9.21 -6.80 7.41
N ASN A 182 9.76 -6.25 8.51
CA ASN A 182 9.87 -6.98 9.77
C ASN A 182 8.50 -7.46 10.27
N SER A 183 7.47 -6.62 10.20
CA SER A 183 6.11 -7.01 10.63
C SER A 183 5.54 -8.16 9.78
N TYR A 184 5.89 -8.21 8.50
CA TYR A 184 5.52 -9.33 7.62
C TYR A 184 6.30 -10.60 7.95
N GLU A 185 7.62 -10.49 8.19
CA GLU A 185 8.47 -11.63 8.56
C GLU A 185 8.10 -12.19 9.93
N GLU A 186 7.78 -11.35 10.90
CA GLU A 186 7.27 -11.76 12.21
C GLU A 186 6.01 -12.60 12.08
N TYR A 187 5.02 -12.11 11.34
CA TYR A 187 3.80 -12.87 11.08
C TYR A 187 4.07 -14.18 10.33
N LYS A 188 4.96 -14.16 9.35
CA LYS A 188 5.37 -15.34 8.59
C LYS A 188 5.94 -16.43 9.50
N ASN A 189 6.82 -16.04 10.42
CA ASN A 189 7.40 -16.94 11.39
C ASN A 189 6.34 -17.48 12.37
N GLU A 190 5.43 -16.62 12.85
CA GLU A 190 4.32 -17.02 13.73
C GLU A 190 3.47 -18.13 13.12
N VAL A 191 3.13 -18.00 11.83
CA VAL A 191 2.29 -18.98 11.14
C VAL A 191 3.08 -20.06 10.40
N ASN A 192 4.41 -20.07 10.47
CA ASN A 192 5.29 -21.04 9.83
C ASN A 192 4.99 -21.20 8.32
N LEU A 193 4.99 -20.10 7.59
CA LEU A 193 4.84 -20.09 6.13
C LEU A 193 6.18 -20.30 5.44
N ASP A 194 6.13 -20.83 4.21
CA ASP A 194 7.31 -21.00 3.36
C ASP A 194 8.01 -19.65 3.12
N GLU A 195 9.33 -19.61 3.29
CA GLU A 195 10.15 -18.42 3.08
C GLU A 195 9.98 -17.80 1.68
N LYS A 196 9.63 -18.59 0.67
CA LYS A 196 9.44 -18.15 -0.71
C LYS A 196 8.10 -17.47 -0.96
N GLN A 197 7.14 -17.62 -0.05
CA GLN A 197 5.83 -17.00 -0.17
C GLN A 197 5.89 -15.55 0.30
N ILE A 198 5.42 -14.64 -0.56
CA ILE A 198 5.13 -13.26 -0.14
C ILE A 198 3.83 -13.30 0.64
N ILE A 199 3.88 -12.80 1.86
CA ILE A 199 2.69 -12.73 2.71
C ILE A 199 1.91 -11.50 2.35
N GLY A 200 0.63 -11.71 2.06
CA GLY A 200 -0.31 -10.65 1.74
C GLY A 200 -0.83 -10.75 0.32
N ALA A 201 -1.57 -9.74 -0.06
CA ALA A 201 -2.05 -9.53 -1.41
C ALA A 201 -1.32 -8.34 -2.04
N LEU A 202 -0.97 -8.50 -3.32
CA LEU A 202 -0.61 -7.39 -4.17
C LEU A 202 -1.90 -6.84 -4.79
N PHE A 203 -2.15 -5.57 -4.63
CA PHE A 203 -3.24 -4.85 -5.27
C PHE A 203 -2.67 -3.98 -6.39
N CYS A 204 -2.94 -4.36 -7.64
CA CYS A 204 -2.62 -3.56 -8.83
C CYS A 204 -3.82 -2.69 -9.20
N ALA A 205 -3.58 -1.44 -9.53
CA ALA A 205 -4.65 -0.51 -9.85
C ALA A 205 -4.33 0.37 -11.06
N GLU A 206 -5.38 0.83 -11.73
CA GLU A 206 -5.34 1.84 -12.79
C GLU A 206 -6.25 3.00 -12.41
N ASN A 207 -5.69 4.20 -12.39
CA ASN A 207 -6.40 5.45 -12.09
C ASN A 207 -7.23 5.37 -10.79
N TYR A 208 -6.61 4.82 -9.75
CA TYR A 208 -7.31 4.56 -8.50
C TYR A 208 -7.41 5.83 -7.63
N GLU A 209 -8.62 6.11 -7.21
CA GLU A 209 -8.96 7.13 -6.22
C GLU A 209 -9.67 6.47 -5.04
N ALA A 210 -9.45 6.96 -3.83
CA ALA A 210 -10.11 6.45 -2.65
C ALA A 210 -10.40 7.56 -1.64
N VAL A 211 -11.57 7.50 -1.04
CA VAL A 211 -11.90 8.35 0.12
C VAL A 211 -10.96 8.05 1.28
N GLY A 212 -10.85 8.98 2.21
CA GLY A 212 -10.10 8.74 3.44
C GLY A 212 -10.67 7.56 4.23
N HIS A 213 -9.85 6.55 4.48
CA HIS A 213 -10.19 5.33 5.20
C HIS A 213 -8.99 4.83 6.00
N SER A 214 -9.20 3.88 6.84
CA SER A 214 -8.14 3.06 7.45
C SER A 214 -8.35 1.62 7.05
N ASP A 215 -7.27 0.87 6.89
CA ASP A 215 -7.32 -0.55 6.59
C ASP A 215 -7.37 -1.38 7.87
N ASN A 216 -8.07 -2.49 7.82
CA ASN A 216 -8.04 -3.49 8.87
C ASN A 216 -7.05 -4.59 8.47
N ASP A 217 -5.76 -4.23 8.53
CA ASP A 217 -4.65 -5.11 8.19
C ASP A 217 -4.02 -5.74 9.43
N ARG A 218 -3.44 -6.92 9.25
CA ARG A 218 -2.71 -7.66 10.28
C ARG A 218 -1.34 -7.05 10.54
N THR A 219 -0.72 -6.51 9.48
CA THR A 219 0.57 -5.82 9.55
C THR A 219 0.34 -4.32 9.68
N ASP A 220 1.20 -3.67 10.45
CA ASP A 220 1.08 -2.23 10.69
C ASP A 220 1.36 -1.41 9.43
N TRP A 221 2.12 -1.97 8.50
CA TRP A 221 2.60 -1.29 7.32
C TRP A 221 2.01 -1.83 6.03
N ALA A 222 1.71 -0.93 5.12
CA ALA A 222 1.56 -1.20 3.71
C ALA A 222 2.57 -0.37 2.91
N LEU A 223 2.90 -0.83 1.72
CA LEU A 223 3.80 -0.16 0.80
C LEU A 223 3.28 -0.27 -0.62
N GLY A 224 3.55 0.75 -1.41
CA GLY A 224 3.10 0.80 -2.79
C GLY A 224 4.15 1.36 -3.74
N TYR A 225 3.96 1.09 -5.03
CA TYR A 225 4.79 1.55 -6.15
C TYR A 225 3.93 2.24 -7.20
N VAL A 226 4.47 3.32 -7.80
CA VAL A 226 3.79 4.12 -8.83
C VAL A 226 4.49 4.00 -10.16
N TYR A 227 3.68 3.87 -11.21
CA TYR A 227 4.10 3.99 -12.60
C TYR A 227 3.07 4.79 -13.39
N GLU A 228 3.52 5.77 -14.16
CA GLU A 228 2.65 6.63 -14.97
C GLU A 228 3.07 6.58 -16.43
N ILE A 229 2.08 6.64 -17.32
CA ILE A 229 2.25 6.80 -18.76
C ILE A 229 1.56 8.11 -19.14
N GLY A 230 2.27 9.00 -19.84
CA GLY A 230 1.77 10.33 -20.16
C GLY A 230 1.72 11.27 -18.95
N GLU A 231 1.01 12.36 -19.09
CA GLU A 231 0.88 13.37 -18.05
C GLU A 231 -0.31 13.06 -17.14
N VAL A 232 -0.04 12.77 -15.88
CA VAL A 232 -1.05 12.63 -14.83
C VAL A 232 -0.85 13.76 -13.84
N LYS A 233 -1.92 14.52 -13.58
CA LYS A 233 -1.93 15.60 -12.60
C LYS A 233 -2.75 15.19 -11.39
N GLU A 234 -2.48 15.81 -10.26
CA GLU A 234 -3.18 15.58 -9.01
C GLU A 234 -3.11 14.12 -8.52
N GLY A 235 -4.17 13.59 -7.91
CA GLY A 235 -4.20 12.23 -7.39
C GLY A 235 -3.17 11.97 -6.30
N HIS A 236 -2.98 12.94 -5.40
CA HIS A 236 -2.07 12.83 -4.26
C HIS A 236 -2.52 11.72 -3.32
N PHE A 237 -1.57 10.96 -2.79
CA PHE A 237 -1.85 10.15 -1.61
C PHE A 237 -1.90 11.09 -0.40
N PHE A 238 -3.02 11.11 0.30
CA PHE A 238 -3.18 11.99 1.46
C PHE A 238 -3.21 11.19 2.76
N TYR A 239 -2.61 11.79 3.80
CA TYR A 239 -2.39 11.20 5.09
C TYR A 239 -2.70 12.23 6.19
N PRO A 240 -3.99 12.56 6.37
CA PRO A 240 -4.43 13.71 7.16
C PRO A 240 -4.09 13.58 8.63
N GLU A 241 -4.07 12.37 9.18
CA GLU A 241 -3.70 12.14 10.57
C GLU A 241 -2.30 12.66 10.91
N PHE A 242 -1.42 12.77 9.91
CA PHE A 242 -0.06 13.31 10.07
C PHE A 242 0.16 14.61 9.29
N GLY A 243 -0.91 15.22 8.77
CA GLY A 243 -0.87 16.51 8.13
C GLY A 243 -0.04 16.55 6.83
N VAL A 244 0.05 15.43 6.08
CA VAL A 244 0.83 15.37 4.84
C VAL A 244 0.04 14.85 3.67
N ALA A 245 0.41 15.29 2.46
CA ALA A 245 -0.01 14.73 1.19
C ALA A 245 1.22 14.47 0.32
N ILE A 246 1.23 13.38 -0.43
CA ILE A 246 2.33 12.98 -1.30
C ILE A 246 1.90 13.17 -2.75
N GLU A 247 2.57 14.06 -3.48
CA GLU A 247 2.40 14.14 -4.93
C GLU A 247 2.97 12.88 -5.57
N MET A 248 2.10 12.04 -6.09
CA MET A 248 2.48 10.74 -6.66
C MET A 248 3.22 10.93 -7.98
N SER A 249 4.26 10.13 -8.22
CA SER A 249 5.02 10.14 -9.48
C SER A 249 5.61 8.78 -9.77
N SER A 250 5.86 8.50 -11.04
CA SER A 250 6.52 7.27 -11.48
C SER A 250 7.80 6.98 -10.73
N ASN A 251 8.13 5.68 -10.62
CA ASN A 251 9.37 5.20 -10.01
C ASN A 251 9.54 5.58 -8.54
N SER A 252 8.42 5.61 -7.81
CA SER A 252 8.39 5.93 -6.38
C SER A 252 7.79 4.79 -5.58
N ILE A 253 8.38 4.52 -4.41
CA ILE A 253 7.77 3.70 -3.37
C ILE A 253 7.26 4.63 -2.28
N TRP A 254 5.99 4.49 -1.88
CA TRP A 254 5.45 5.13 -0.68
C TRP A 254 5.01 4.05 0.30
N TYR A 255 5.00 4.40 1.57
CA TYR A 255 4.61 3.50 2.65
C TYR A 255 3.89 4.26 3.75
N TRP A 256 2.98 3.57 4.42
CA TRP A 256 2.12 4.17 5.42
C TRP A 256 1.69 3.14 6.47
N LEU A 257 1.22 3.65 7.62
CA LEU A 257 0.57 2.85 8.64
C LEU A 257 -0.87 2.57 8.20
N THR A 258 -1.22 1.31 8.10
CA THR A 258 -2.52 0.86 7.56
C THR A 258 -3.71 1.32 8.39
N GLN A 259 -3.53 1.44 9.69
CA GLN A 259 -4.58 1.84 10.63
C GLN A 259 -4.82 3.35 10.70
N ALA A 260 -3.88 4.16 10.21
CA ALA A 260 -4.08 5.60 10.15
C ALA A 260 -4.93 5.97 8.92
N ILE A 261 -5.68 7.07 9.03
CA ILE A 261 -6.53 7.53 7.92
C ILE A 261 -5.66 7.96 6.74
N HIS A 262 -5.93 7.36 5.59
CA HIS A 262 -5.27 7.66 4.33
C HIS A 262 -6.23 7.52 3.14
N GLY A 263 -5.84 8.03 1.99
CA GLY A 263 -6.62 7.91 0.77
C GLY A 263 -5.86 8.42 -0.45
N THR A 264 -6.52 8.41 -1.60
CA THR A 264 -5.98 8.96 -2.86
C THR A 264 -6.96 9.99 -3.41
N ALA A 265 -6.49 11.21 -3.57
CA ALA A 265 -7.28 12.32 -4.10
C ALA A 265 -7.71 12.09 -5.54
N LYS A 266 -8.64 12.89 -6.00
CA LYS A 266 -9.09 12.89 -7.39
C LYS A 266 -7.92 13.11 -8.34
N LEU A 267 -7.95 12.38 -9.44
CA LEU A 267 -6.97 12.49 -10.54
C LEU A 267 -7.47 13.50 -11.57
N ASP A 268 -6.55 14.29 -12.11
CA ASP A 268 -6.78 15.03 -13.35
C ASP A 268 -6.10 14.28 -14.51
N LEU A 269 -6.92 13.67 -15.34
CA LEU A 269 -6.50 12.89 -16.51
C LEU A 269 -6.70 13.67 -17.81
N SER A 270 -6.91 14.98 -17.77
CA SER A 270 -7.13 15.84 -18.95
C SER A 270 -5.95 15.80 -19.92
N GLY A 271 -4.73 15.50 -19.44
CA GLY A 271 -3.54 15.31 -20.25
C GLY A 271 -3.44 13.92 -20.94
N GLY A 272 -4.48 13.08 -20.85
CA GLY A 272 -4.49 11.73 -21.44
C GLY A 272 -3.53 10.73 -20.77
N GLY A 273 -3.01 11.05 -19.59
CA GLY A 273 -2.12 10.16 -18.84
C GLY A 273 -2.88 9.04 -18.11
N VAL A 274 -2.15 8.01 -17.73
CA VAL A 274 -2.67 6.87 -16.95
C VAL A 274 -1.71 6.58 -15.81
N ARG A 275 -2.24 6.43 -14.60
CA ARG A 275 -1.48 6.00 -13.42
C ARG A 275 -1.76 4.55 -13.10
N TYR A 276 -0.71 3.77 -13.02
CA TYR A 276 -0.71 2.42 -12.48
C TYR A 276 -0.05 2.41 -11.11
N THR A 277 -0.65 1.68 -10.17
CA THR A 277 -0.08 1.49 -8.84
C THR A 277 -0.09 0.02 -8.48
N ALA A 278 0.83 -0.36 -7.61
CA ALA A 278 0.84 -1.67 -6.98
C ALA A 278 1.09 -1.48 -5.48
N ALA A 279 0.30 -2.12 -4.64
CA ALA A 279 0.47 -2.04 -3.19
C ALA A 279 0.40 -3.43 -2.56
N ILE A 280 1.23 -3.67 -1.54
CA ILE A 280 1.22 -4.90 -0.74
C ILE A 280 0.59 -4.59 0.60
N SER A 281 -0.39 -5.41 1.00
CA SER A 281 -0.96 -5.42 2.34
C SER A 281 -1.39 -6.83 2.76
N LEU A 282 -1.53 -7.04 4.06
CA LEU A 282 -2.05 -8.29 4.63
C LEU A 282 -3.30 -8.01 5.46
N THR A 283 -4.46 -8.23 4.86
CA THR A 283 -5.72 -7.98 5.57
C THR A 283 -5.91 -8.96 6.73
N GLU A 284 -6.48 -8.48 7.83
CA GLU A 284 -6.80 -9.29 9.02
C GLU A 284 -7.68 -10.51 8.66
N LYS A 285 -8.58 -10.35 7.68
CA LYS A 285 -9.42 -11.47 7.20
C LYS A 285 -8.60 -12.58 6.56
N THR A 286 -7.57 -12.22 5.79
CA THR A 286 -6.66 -13.18 5.16
C THR A 286 -5.78 -13.85 6.19
N ALA A 287 -5.22 -13.09 7.12
CA ALA A 287 -4.40 -13.61 8.22
C ALA A 287 -5.15 -14.66 9.05
N ARG A 288 -6.35 -14.33 9.52
CA ARG A 288 -7.20 -15.28 10.26
C ARG A 288 -7.57 -16.55 9.46
N ALA A 289 -7.69 -16.45 8.14
CA ALA A 289 -7.95 -17.62 7.30
C ALA A 289 -6.71 -18.54 7.24
N ILE A 290 -5.50 -17.97 7.12
CA ILE A 290 -4.23 -18.70 7.17
C ILE A 290 -4.05 -19.40 8.52
N GLU A 291 -4.28 -18.71 9.62
CA GLU A 291 -4.17 -19.26 10.98
C GLU A 291 -5.10 -20.44 11.20
N ARG A 292 -6.37 -20.35 10.74
CA ARG A 292 -7.33 -21.48 10.83
C ARG A 292 -6.88 -22.69 10.03
N GLU A 293 -6.36 -22.47 8.82
CA GLU A 293 -5.84 -23.55 8.00
C GLU A 293 -4.66 -24.28 8.66
N LYS A 294 -3.75 -23.51 9.29
CA LYS A 294 -2.60 -24.08 10.01
C LYS A 294 -3.02 -24.87 11.26
N ARG A 295 -4.04 -24.39 12.01
CA ARG A 295 -4.55 -25.14 13.17
C ARG A 295 -5.15 -26.48 12.74
N LYS A 296 -5.99 -26.49 11.70
CA LYS A 296 -6.61 -27.73 11.20
C LYS A 296 -5.61 -28.77 10.67
N LYS A 297 -4.43 -28.34 10.21
CA LYS A 297 -3.38 -29.28 9.77
C LYS A 297 -2.58 -29.89 10.93
N LYS A 298 -2.74 -29.37 12.16
CA LYS A 298 -2.08 -29.88 13.39
C LYS A 298 -2.98 -30.83 14.17
N GLU A 299 -4.29 -30.83 13.92
CA GLU A 299 -5.28 -31.80 14.41
C GLU A 299 -5.34 -33.04 13.49
#